data_dd9018cc753e36c25863a31a0e3da04b
#
_entry.id   dd9018cc753e36c25863a31a0e3da04b
#
_cell.length_a   1.000
_cell.length_b   1.000
_cell.length_c   1.000
_cell.angle_alpha   90.00
_cell.angle_beta   90.00
_cell.angle_gamma   90.00
#
_symmetry.space_group_name_H-M   'P 1'
#
loop_
_entity.id
_entity.type
_entity.pdbx_description
1 polymer ?
#
loop_
_entity_poly.entity_id
_entity_poly.type
_entity_poly.pdbx_seq_one_letter_code
_entity_poly.pdbx_strand_id
1 'polypeptide(L)'
;TVQNCAAAQTAFAAEMPELMILDINLPDGDGFSLFRTLRAKADVPTLFLSARDADADRLFGLGLGADDYLTKPFLMQELLLRVQHLLQRAYRTELSRTKAAILQLGDRSVDLHDALVTLPDGTTLALTATERTLLRKPAENRGHIVTYDALCEAVWGADYYGYENSLGVHIRHLREKLEPEPGRPRFLQTVRGIGYKLAKEDAR
;
A
#
# COMPACT_ATOMS: atom_id res chain seq x y z
N THR A 1 2.11 24.01 -1.51
CA THR A 1 1.37 23.77 -0.26
C THR A 1 0.03 24.48 -0.32
N VAL A 2 -1.02 23.79 0.11
CA VAL A 2 -2.39 24.32 0.18
C VAL A 2 -2.94 24.09 1.59
N GLN A 3 -3.94 24.90 2.00
CA GLN A 3 -4.36 24.94 3.41
C GLN A 3 -5.77 24.36 3.66
N ASN A 4 -6.48 23.94 2.61
CA ASN A 4 -7.84 23.43 2.72
C ASN A 4 -8.19 22.46 1.58
N CYS A 5 -9.30 21.74 1.71
CA CYS A 5 -9.75 20.73 0.76
C CYS A 5 -10.03 21.29 -0.62
N ALA A 6 -10.67 22.46 -0.71
CA ALA A 6 -11.04 23.07 -1.99
C ALA A 6 -9.80 23.48 -2.80
N ALA A 7 -8.81 24.09 -2.13
CA ALA A 7 -7.54 24.45 -2.75
C ALA A 7 -6.73 23.21 -3.16
N ALA A 8 -6.77 22.14 -2.36
CA ALA A 8 -6.10 20.88 -2.67
C ALA A 8 -6.68 20.23 -3.94
N GLN A 9 -8.00 20.20 -4.09
CA GLN A 9 -8.66 19.66 -5.29
C GLN A 9 -8.33 20.47 -6.55
N THR A 10 -8.27 21.80 -6.42
CA THR A 10 -7.89 22.71 -7.52
C THR A 10 -6.43 22.49 -7.93
N ALA A 11 -5.52 22.45 -6.96
CA ALA A 11 -4.11 22.22 -7.21
C ALA A 11 -3.85 20.84 -7.85
N PHE A 12 -4.52 19.80 -7.38
CA PHE A 12 -4.42 18.45 -7.92
C PHE A 12 -4.91 18.35 -9.36
N ALA A 13 -5.96 19.11 -9.71
CA ALA A 13 -6.49 19.16 -11.07
C ALA A 13 -5.59 19.97 -12.03
N ALA A 14 -4.87 20.96 -11.51
CA ALA A 14 -3.94 21.77 -12.29
C ALA A 14 -2.62 21.03 -12.56
N GLU A 15 -2.10 20.34 -11.57
CA GLU A 15 -0.85 19.59 -11.66
C GLU A 15 -0.90 18.39 -10.71
N MET A 16 -0.79 17.19 -11.27
CA MET A 16 -0.80 15.95 -10.48
C MET A 16 0.51 15.80 -9.71
N PRO A 17 0.47 15.71 -8.36
CA PRO A 17 1.67 15.59 -7.57
C PRO A 17 2.24 14.18 -7.64
N GLU A 18 3.56 14.04 -7.44
CA GLU A 18 4.23 12.74 -7.31
C GLU A 18 4.00 12.08 -5.94
N LEU A 19 3.64 12.87 -4.93
CA LEU A 19 3.33 12.39 -3.58
C LEU A 19 2.41 13.38 -2.89
N MET A 20 1.47 12.88 -2.11
CA MET A 20 0.60 13.70 -1.25
C MET A 20 0.96 13.52 0.22
N ILE A 21 1.05 14.64 0.95
CA ILE A 21 1.10 14.66 2.40
C ILE A 21 -0.18 15.35 2.86
N LEU A 22 -1.08 14.62 3.48
CA LEU A 22 -2.41 15.10 3.86
C LEU A 22 -2.56 15.15 5.37
N ASP A 23 -2.93 16.31 5.89
CA ASP A 23 -3.44 16.41 7.27
C ASP A 23 -4.86 15.86 7.31
N ILE A 24 -5.19 15.11 8.35
CA ILE A 24 -6.55 14.62 8.56
C ILE A 24 -7.47 15.78 8.94
N ASN A 25 -7.00 16.68 9.80
CA ASN A 25 -7.79 17.80 10.29
C ASN A 25 -7.58 19.04 9.40
N LEU A 26 -8.47 19.25 8.43
CA LEU A 26 -8.47 20.42 7.58
C LEU A 26 -9.58 21.40 7.98
N PRO A 27 -9.40 22.72 7.77
CA PRO A 27 -10.34 23.73 8.25
C PRO A 27 -11.71 23.69 7.58
N ASP A 28 -11.81 23.14 6.37
CA ASP A 28 -13.02 23.07 5.56
C ASP A 28 -13.50 21.63 5.32
N GLY A 29 -12.90 20.64 6.00
CA GLY A 29 -13.28 19.25 5.81
C GLY A 29 -12.36 18.24 6.48
N ASP A 30 -12.53 17.00 6.07
CA ASP A 30 -11.82 15.83 6.57
C ASP A 30 -10.84 15.31 5.50
N GLY A 31 -9.58 15.11 5.88
CA GLY A 31 -8.51 14.65 5.01
C GLY A 31 -8.76 13.27 4.40
N PHE A 32 -9.51 12.40 5.06
CA PHE A 32 -9.87 11.07 4.51
C PHE A 32 -10.88 11.21 3.36
N SER A 33 -11.85 12.10 3.50
CA SER A 33 -12.83 12.40 2.44
C SER A 33 -12.16 13.06 1.23
N LEU A 34 -11.23 13.97 1.49
CA LEU A 34 -10.38 14.56 0.44
C LEU A 34 -9.57 13.47 -0.28
N PHE A 35 -8.89 12.60 0.47
CA PHE A 35 -8.11 11.51 -0.08
C PHE A 35 -8.94 10.62 -1.01
N ARG A 36 -10.13 10.15 -0.57
CA ARG A 36 -11.02 9.35 -1.43
C ARG A 36 -11.37 10.04 -2.74
N THR A 37 -11.65 11.33 -2.67
CA THR A 37 -11.97 12.14 -3.85
C THR A 37 -10.80 12.24 -4.83
N LEU A 38 -9.58 12.44 -4.33
CA LEU A 38 -8.38 12.55 -5.15
C LEU A 38 -7.95 11.18 -5.69
N ARG A 39 -8.03 10.13 -4.87
CA ARG A 39 -7.67 8.77 -5.25
C ARG A 39 -8.55 8.19 -6.36
N ALA A 40 -9.83 8.57 -6.40
CA ALA A 40 -10.71 8.21 -7.50
C ALA A 40 -10.26 8.76 -8.86
N LYS A 41 -9.39 9.79 -8.87
CA LYS A 41 -8.85 10.41 -10.09
C LYS A 41 -7.48 9.85 -10.48
N ALA A 42 -6.62 9.56 -9.50
CA ALA A 42 -5.28 9.01 -9.73
C ALA A 42 -4.74 8.30 -8.48
N ASP A 43 -3.93 7.28 -8.69
CA ASP A 43 -3.22 6.55 -7.65
C ASP A 43 -1.89 7.24 -7.33
N VAL A 44 -1.93 8.23 -6.42
CA VAL A 44 -0.76 8.99 -5.99
C VAL A 44 -0.35 8.52 -4.60
N PRO A 45 0.96 8.18 -4.37
CA PRO A 45 1.45 7.81 -3.05
C PRO A 45 1.07 8.84 -2.00
N THR A 46 0.51 8.37 -0.88
CA THR A 46 -0.06 9.28 0.11
C THR A 46 0.38 8.94 1.53
N LEU A 47 0.90 9.96 2.23
CA LEU A 47 1.22 9.95 3.65
C LEU A 47 0.20 10.81 4.40
N PHE A 48 -0.49 10.23 5.39
CA PHE A 48 -1.32 11.00 6.30
C PHE A 48 -0.53 11.56 7.48
N LEU A 49 -0.88 12.78 7.89
CA LEU A 49 -0.45 13.37 9.16
C LEU A 49 -1.65 13.42 10.12
N SER A 50 -1.48 12.96 11.36
CA SER A 50 -2.54 12.90 12.36
C SER A 50 -2.11 13.39 13.74
N ALA A 51 -3.07 13.76 14.58
CA ALA A 51 -2.85 13.98 16.00
C ALA A 51 -2.72 12.65 16.77
N ARG A 52 -2.14 12.66 17.97
CA ARG A 52 -1.65 11.52 18.76
C ARG A 52 -2.67 10.43 19.15
N ASP A 53 -3.97 10.71 19.11
CA ASP A 53 -4.99 9.81 19.70
C ASP A 53 -5.66 8.88 18.68
N ALA A 54 -4.98 8.53 17.61
CA ALA A 54 -5.60 8.06 16.39
C ALA A 54 -5.17 6.66 15.94
N ASP A 55 -5.07 5.67 16.82
CA ASP A 55 -4.95 4.27 16.36
C ASP A 55 -6.16 3.88 15.49
N ALA A 56 -7.36 4.36 15.84
CA ALA A 56 -8.56 4.19 15.02
C ALA A 56 -8.45 4.93 13.68
N ASP A 57 -7.98 6.18 13.67
CA ASP A 57 -7.78 6.98 12.47
C ASP A 57 -6.67 6.40 11.57
N ARG A 58 -5.60 5.89 12.19
CA ARG A 58 -4.51 5.21 11.48
C ARG A 58 -5.02 3.96 10.76
N LEU A 59 -5.75 3.09 11.44
CA LEU A 59 -6.35 1.89 10.86
C LEU A 59 -7.37 2.26 9.78
N PHE A 60 -8.14 3.32 9.99
CA PHE A 60 -9.11 3.81 9.03
C PHE A 60 -8.44 4.39 7.78
N GLY A 61 -7.41 5.24 7.92
CA GLY A 61 -6.68 5.84 6.80
C GLY A 61 -5.94 4.80 5.94
N LEU A 62 -5.27 3.84 6.59
CA LEU A 62 -4.67 2.70 5.91
C LEU A 62 -5.75 1.81 5.28
N GLY A 63 -6.91 1.66 5.95
CA GLY A 63 -8.10 0.99 5.44
C GLY A 63 -8.68 1.61 4.17
N LEU A 64 -8.42 2.89 3.94
CA LEU A 64 -8.77 3.60 2.70
C LEU A 64 -7.73 3.40 1.57
N GLY A 65 -6.59 2.76 1.86
CA GLY A 65 -5.54 2.49 0.88
C GLY A 65 -4.43 3.55 0.83
N ALA A 66 -4.27 4.37 1.88
CA ALA A 66 -3.09 5.20 2.03
C ALA A 66 -1.83 4.35 2.20
N ASP A 67 -0.70 4.86 1.77
CA ASP A 67 0.56 4.12 1.78
C ASP A 67 1.28 4.18 3.12
N ASP A 68 1.14 5.27 3.86
CA ASP A 68 1.76 5.46 5.16
C ASP A 68 1.05 6.51 6.01
N TYR A 69 1.46 6.59 7.28
CA TYR A 69 0.83 7.40 8.31
C TYR A 69 1.87 7.91 9.32
N LEU A 70 1.83 9.19 9.69
CA LEU A 70 2.74 9.80 10.64
C LEU A 70 1.99 10.59 11.70
N THR A 71 2.22 10.26 12.97
CA THR A 71 1.56 10.93 14.11
C THR A 71 2.30 12.19 14.53
N LYS A 72 1.56 13.26 14.82
CA LYS A 72 2.06 14.51 15.40
C LYS A 72 2.17 14.37 16.93
N PRO A 73 3.23 14.92 17.57
CA PRO A 73 4.38 15.58 16.96
C PRO A 73 5.37 14.57 16.36
N PHE A 74 5.98 14.89 15.22
CA PHE A 74 6.99 14.07 14.55
C PHE A 74 8.32 14.83 14.38
N LEU A 75 9.39 14.07 14.19
CA LEU A 75 10.67 14.62 13.80
C LEU A 75 10.71 14.86 12.29
N MET A 76 11.26 16.00 11.86
CA MET A 76 11.39 16.29 10.42
C MET A 76 12.18 15.20 9.67
N GLN A 77 13.18 14.61 10.33
CA GLN A 77 13.94 13.50 9.76
C GLN A 77 13.07 12.27 9.51
N GLU A 78 12.13 11.97 10.40
CA GLU A 78 11.19 10.86 10.23
C GLU A 78 10.28 11.11 9.01
N LEU A 79 9.72 12.31 8.88
CA LEU A 79 8.93 12.69 7.71
C LEU A 79 9.72 12.51 6.41
N LEU A 80 10.96 13.00 6.37
CA LEU A 80 11.81 12.90 5.19
C LEU A 80 12.14 11.46 4.81
N LEU A 81 12.45 10.60 5.78
CA LEU A 81 12.68 9.17 5.55
C LEU A 81 11.46 8.48 4.97
N ARG A 82 10.26 8.75 5.52
CA ARG A 82 9.00 8.18 5.03
C ARG A 82 8.70 8.62 3.59
N VAL A 83 8.87 9.90 3.30
CA VAL A 83 8.71 10.46 1.95
C VAL A 83 9.68 9.79 0.97
N GLN A 84 10.96 9.65 1.33
CA GLN A 84 11.95 8.96 0.49
C GLN A 84 11.54 7.51 0.20
N HIS A 85 11.10 6.76 1.22
CA HIS A 85 10.66 5.38 1.05
C HIS A 85 9.41 5.28 0.16
N LEU A 86 8.45 6.19 0.32
CA LEU A 86 7.25 6.24 -0.52
C LEU A 86 7.61 6.51 -1.99
N LEU A 87 8.43 7.51 -2.26
CA LEU A 87 8.89 7.86 -3.61
C LEU A 87 9.70 6.72 -4.25
N GLN A 88 10.61 6.11 -3.49
CA GLN A 88 11.39 4.97 -3.98
C GLN A 88 10.48 3.79 -4.37
N ARG A 89 9.45 3.47 -3.58
CA ARG A 89 8.50 2.40 -3.90
C ARG A 89 7.67 2.71 -5.14
N ALA A 90 7.17 3.93 -5.22
CA ALA A 90 6.28 4.35 -6.30
C ALA A 90 7.03 4.41 -7.66
N TYR A 91 8.26 4.92 -7.65
CA TYR A 91 8.99 5.30 -8.86
C TYR A 91 10.25 4.47 -9.16
N ARG A 92 10.61 3.49 -8.31
CA ARG A 92 11.79 2.62 -8.52
C ARG A 92 11.66 1.63 -9.69
N THR A 93 10.69 1.79 -10.55
CA THR A 93 10.32 0.80 -11.58
C THR A 93 11.25 0.75 -12.80
N GLU A 94 12.20 1.69 -12.97
CA GLU A 94 12.98 1.76 -14.21
C GLU A 94 14.25 0.89 -14.26
N LEU A 95 14.76 0.38 -13.15
CA LEU A 95 16.05 -0.34 -13.11
C LEU A 95 15.95 -1.87 -13.09
N SER A 96 14.79 -2.44 -13.05
CA SER A 96 14.59 -3.91 -13.09
C SER A 96 13.78 -4.35 -14.31
N ARG A 97 14.32 -4.08 -15.50
CA ARG A 97 13.82 -4.64 -16.78
C ARG A 97 14.18 -6.11 -16.92
N THR A 98 13.89 -6.92 -15.94
CA THR A 98 13.96 -8.37 -16.08
C THR A 98 12.56 -8.95 -16.02
N LYS A 99 12.07 -9.40 -17.20
CA LYS A 99 10.85 -10.17 -17.48
C LYS A 99 9.64 -9.77 -16.61
N ALA A 100 8.63 -9.23 -17.25
CA ALA A 100 7.29 -9.09 -16.67
C ALA A 100 6.88 -10.44 -16.05
N ALA A 101 7.03 -10.56 -14.76
CA ALA A 101 6.64 -11.77 -14.05
C ALA A 101 5.13 -11.68 -13.80
N ILE A 102 4.34 -12.18 -14.73
CA ILE A 102 2.92 -12.40 -14.50
C ILE A 102 2.83 -13.56 -13.49
N LEU A 103 2.28 -13.23 -12.32
CA LEU A 103 2.06 -14.19 -11.26
C LEU A 103 0.66 -14.81 -11.44
N GLN A 104 0.61 -16.11 -11.70
CA GLN A 104 -0.66 -16.85 -11.73
C GLN A 104 -1.08 -17.27 -10.32
N LEU A 105 -2.33 -16.96 -9.97
CA LEU A 105 -2.98 -17.29 -8.70
C LEU A 105 -4.34 -17.92 -8.99
N GLY A 106 -4.33 -19.22 -9.30
CA GLY A 106 -5.52 -19.92 -9.75
C GLY A 106 -6.05 -19.34 -11.06
N ASP A 107 -7.27 -18.83 -11.03
CA ASP A 107 -7.97 -18.20 -12.17
C ASP A 107 -7.68 -16.69 -12.32
N ARG A 108 -6.78 -16.13 -11.51
CA ARG A 108 -6.37 -14.73 -11.53
C ARG A 108 -4.94 -14.58 -11.96
N SER A 109 -4.62 -13.48 -12.63
CA SER A 109 -3.25 -13.13 -12.97
C SER A 109 -2.89 -11.77 -12.38
N VAL A 110 -1.64 -11.64 -11.94
CA VAL A 110 -1.12 -10.39 -11.39
C VAL A 110 0.09 -9.96 -12.18
N ASP A 111 0.00 -8.81 -12.80
CA ASP A 111 1.15 -8.13 -13.38
C ASP A 111 1.80 -7.24 -12.30
N LEU A 112 2.96 -7.68 -11.81
CA LEU A 112 3.70 -6.93 -10.79
C LEU A 112 4.43 -5.71 -11.37
N HIS A 113 4.59 -5.62 -12.69
CA HIS A 113 5.16 -4.45 -13.34
C HIS A 113 4.11 -3.33 -13.43
N ASP A 114 2.96 -3.64 -14.00
CA ASP A 114 1.87 -2.68 -14.20
C ASP A 114 1.00 -2.52 -12.94
N ALA A 115 1.31 -3.28 -11.87
CA ALA A 115 0.57 -3.29 -10.61
C ALA A 115 -0.93 -3.57 -10.79
N LEU A 116 -1.27 -4.52 -11.66
CA LEU A 116 -2.65 -4.89 -12.01
C LEU A 116 -2.95 -6.35 -11.65
N VAL A 117 -4.12 -6.57 -11.07
CA VAL A 117 -4.72 -7.90 -10.88
C VAL A 117 -5.84 -8.05 -11.90
N THR A 118 -5.79 -9.09 -12.73
CA THR A 118 -6.87 -9.44 -13.65
C THR A 118 -7.69 -10.57 -13.04
N LEU A 119 -8.99 -10.34 -12.88
CA LEU A 119 -9.97 -11.30 -12.38
C LEU A 119 -10.47 -12.23 -13.50
N PRO A 120 -11.14 -13.35 -13.16
CA PRO A 120 -11.63 -14.33 -14.16
C PRO A 120 -12.62 -13.75 -15.17
N ASP A 121 -13.36 -12.70 -14.79
CA ASP A 121 -14.32 -11.99 -15.65
C ASP A 121 -13.67 -10.93 -16.55
N GLY A 122 -12.33 -10.80 -16.50
CA GLY A 122 -11.56 -9.78 -17.22
C GLY A 122 -11.49 -8.41 -16.55
N THR A 123 -12.15 -8.23 -15.41
CA THR A 123 -12.03 -7.00 -14.60
C THR A 123 -10.62 -6.84 -14.09
N THR A 124 -10.10 -5.62 -14.09
CA THR A 124 -8.77 -5.30 -13.57
C THR A 124 -8.87 -4.46 -12.29
N LEU A 125 -8.03 -4.81 -11.30
CA LEU A 125 -7.90 -4.08 -10.03
C LEU A 125 -6.45 -3.59 -9.87
N ALA A 126 -6.26 -2.30 -9.61
CA ALA A 126 -4.94 -1.75 -9.37
C ALA A 126 -4.42 -2.11 -7.97
N LEU A 127 -3.12 -2.44 -7.89
CA LEU A 127 -2.40 -2.55 -6.62
C LEU A 127 -1.78 -1.21 -6.28
N THR A 128 -1.86 -0.82 -5.02
CA THR A 128 -1.10 0.33 -4.52
C THR A 128 0.39 0.04 -4.53
N ALA A 129 1.24 1.07 -4.41
CA ALA A 129 2.70 0.91 -4.34
C ALA A 129 3.09 -0.01 -3.16
N THR A 130 2.42 0.13 -2.02
CA THR A 130 2.61 -0.71 -0.83
C THR A 130 2.19 -2.15 -1.07
N GLU A 131 1.00 -2.37 -1.61
CA GLU A 131 0.49 -3.70 -1.93
C GLU A 131 1.38 -4.44 -2.95
N ARG A 132 1.84 -3.72 -3.99
CA ARG A 132 2.78 -4.26 -4.96
C ARG A 132 4.09 -4.69 -4.31
N THR A 133 4.65 -3.87 -3.41
CA THR A 133 5.89 -4.19 -2.69
C THR A 133 5.71 -5.40 -1.77
N LEU A 134 4.59 -5.45 -1.03
CA LEU A 134 4.24 -6.56 -0.16
C LEU A 134 4.01 -7.87 -0.92
N LEU A 135 3.47 -7.82 -2.12
CA LEU A 135 3.24 -9.01 -2.93
C LEU A 135 4.53 -9.48 -3.63
N ARG A 136 5.38 -8.56 -4.06
CA ARG A 136 6.65 -8.87 -4.74
C ARG A 136 7.54 -9.75 -3.89
N LYS A 137 7.73 -9.42 -2.61
CA LYS A 137 8.64 -10.17 -1.73
C LYS A 137 8.25 -11.63 -1.57
N PRO A 138 6.99 -12.00 -1.26
CA PRO A 138 6.53 -13.39 -1.28
C PRO A 138 6.53 -14.04 -2.67
N ALA A 139 6.33 -13.27 -3.75
CA ALA A 139 6.38 -13.81 -5.11
C ALA A 139 7.80 -14.26 -5.48
N GLU A 140 8.83 -13.46 -5.14
CA GLU A 140 10.24 -13.81 -5.30
C GLU A 140 10.63 -15.03 -4.45
N ASN A 141 9.92 -15.27 -3.34
CA ASN A 141 10.14 -16.37 -2.40
C ASN A 141 8.97 -17.38 -2.40
N ARG A 142 8.35 -17.62 -3.56
CA ARG A 142 7.14 -18.43 -3.69
C ARG A 142 7.28 -19.81 -3.04
N GLY A 143 6.36 -20.14 -2.16
CA GLY A 143 6.36 -21.39 -1.39
C GLY A 143 7.22 -21.38 -0.12
N HIS A 144 7.94 -20.28 0.13
CA HIS A 144 8.70 -20.06 1.37
C HIS A 144 8.02 -19.01 2.23
N ILE A 145 8.33 -19.02 3.53
CA ILE A 145 7.80 -18.02 4.46
C ILE A 145 8.66 -16.76 4.35
N VAL A 146 8.00 -15.62 4.23
CA VAL A 146 8.61 -14.29 4.39
C VAL A 146 8.18 -13.74 5.74
N THR A 147 9.14 -13.41 6.59
CA THR A 147 8.88 -12.95 7.96
C THR A 147 8.20 -11.59 7.99
N TYR A 148 7.52 -11.28 9.10
CA TYR A 148 6.94 -9.94 9.32
C TYR A 148 8.00 -8.86 9.16
N ASP A 149 9.18 -9.04 9.78
CA ASP A 149 10.28 -8.09 9.70
C ASP A 149 10.75 -7.85 8.26
N ALA A 150 10.95 -8.92 7.49
CA ALA A 150 11.38 -8.80 6.09
C ALA A 150 10.34 -8.10 5.20
N LEU A 151 9.05 -8.21 5.52
CA LEU A 151 7.99 -7.49 4.82
C LEU A 151 7.93 -6.04 5.26
N CYS A 152 8.01 -5.77 6.56
CA CYS A 152 8.05 -4.42 7.10
C CYS A 152 9.27 -3.65 6.58
N GLU A 153 10.45 -4.26 6.61
CA GLU A 153 11.66 -3.67 6.04
C GLU A 153 11.53 -3.35 4.55
N ALA A 154 10.95 -4.26 3.76
CA ALA A 154 10.74 -4.05 2.34
C ALA A 154 9.81 -2.87 2.03
N VAL A 155 8.86 -2.60 2.91
CA VAL A 155 7.86 -1.53 2.74
C VAL A 155 8.31 -0.23 3.38
N TRP A 156 8.78 -0.26 4.62
CA TRP A 156 9.05 0.94 5.42
C TRP A 156 10.54 1.19 5.69
N GLY A 157 11.43 0.30 5.24
CA GLY A 157 12.87 0.41 5.46
C GLY A 157 13.30 -0.18 6.81
N ALA A 158 14.61 -0.04 7.15
CA ALA A 158 15.18 -0.66 8.34
C ALA A 158 14.64 -0.14 9.67
N ASP A 159 14.11 1.09 9.69
CA ASP A 159 13.56 1.75 10.88
C ASP A 159 12.03 1.61 10.98
N TYR A 160 11.48 0.45 10.66
CA TYR A 160 10.03 0.20 10.54
C TYR A 160 9.28 0.03 11.87
N TYR A 161 9.87 0.27 13.00
CA TYR A 161 9.26 0.07 14.32
C TYR A 161 7.89 0.75 14.46
N GLY A 162 6.89 -0.03 14.94
CA GLY A 162 5.52 0.44 15.11
C GLY A 162 4.59 0.25 13.90
N TYR A 163 5.04 -0.42 12.83
CA TYR A 163 4.23 -0.67 11.60
C TYR A 163 3.57 -2.04 11.54
N GLU A 164 3.76 -2.89 12.53
CA GLU A 164 3.24 -4.26 12.53
C GLU A 164 1.71 -4.30 12.36
N ASN A 165 1.01 -3.35 12.97
CA ASN A 165 -0.44 -3.21 12.80
C ASN A 165 -0.83 -2.76 11.38
N SER A 166 -0.01 -1.92 10.74
CA SER A 166 -0.23 -1.44 9.38
C SER A 166 -0.08 -2.56 8.35
N LEU A 167 0.88 -3.46 8.55
CA LEU A 167 1.10 -4.63 7.68
C LEU A 167 -0.17 -5.47 7.55
N GLY A 168 -0.86 -5.74 8.66
CA GLY A 168 -2.10 -6.53 8.66
C GLY A 168 -3.21 -5.93 7.79
N VAL A 169 -3.33 -4.61 7.79
CA VAL A 169 -4.32 -3.88 6.97
C VAL A 169 -4.00 -4.03 5.48
N HIS A 170 -2.75 -3.81 5.08
CA HIS A 170 -2.35 -3.95 3.68
C HIS A 170 -2.45 -5.39 3.18
N ILE A 171 -2.15 -6.38 4.02
CA ILE A 171 -2.36 -7.79 3.70
C ILE A 171 -3.85 -8.10 3.50
N ARG A 172 -4.73 -7.53 4.32
CA ARG A 172 -6.17 -7.67 4.14
C ARG A 172 -6.62 -7.12 2.77
N HIS A 173 -6.20 -5.92 2.41
CA HIS A 173 -6.54 -5.32 1.10
C HIS A 173 -5.97 -6.13 -0.07
N LEU A 174 -4.74 -6.63 0.06
CA LEU A 174 -4.20 -7.56 -0.92
C LEU A 174 -5.10 -8.78 -1.10
N ARG A 175 -5.55 -9.41 -0.01
CA ARG A 175 -6.44 -10.56 -0.08
C ARG A 175 -7.77 -10.24 -0.73
N GLU A 176 -8.35 -9.07 -0.48
CA GLU A 176 -9.58 -8.61 -1.13
C GLU A 176 -9.44 -8.57 -2.66
N LYS A 177 -8.23 -8.34 -3.18
CA LYS A 177 -7.91 -8.33 -4.62
C LYS A 177 -7.48 -9.68 -5.18
N LEU A 178 -6.72 -10.45 -4.39
CA LEU A 178 -6.07 -11.68 -4.86
C LEU A 178 -6.91 -12.93 -4.63
N GLU A 179 -7.66 -12.99 -3.52
CA GLU A 179 -8.31 -14.22 -3.07
C GLU A 179 -9.77 -14.31 -3.54
N PRO A 180 -10.26 -15.50 -3.90
CA PRO A 180 -11.69 -15.71 -4.11
C PRO A 180 -12.50 -15.48 -2.83
N GLU A 181 -11.96 -15.87 -1.68
CA GLU A 181 -12.54 -15.71 -0.35
C GLU A 181 -11.48 -15.10 0.60
N PRO A 182 -11.47 -13.76 0.79
CA PRO A 182 -10.41 -13.09 1.57
C PRO A 182 -10.27 -13.59 3.01
N GLY A 183 -11.38 -14.05 3.62
CA GLY A 183 -11.40 -14.61 4.98
C GLY A 183 -10.78 -16.00 5.10
N ARG A 184 -10.62 -16.71 3.96
CA ARG A 184 -10.00 -18.04 3.86
C ARG A 184 -8.93 -18.06 2.78
N PRO A 185 -7.81 -17.35 2.99
CA PRO A 185 -6.82 -17.11 1.95
C PRO A 185 -6.14 -18.42 1.50
N ARG A 186 -6.18 -18.67 0.19
CA ARG A 186 -5.54 -19.81 -0.46
C ARG A 186 -4.15 -19.45 -0.96
N PHE A 187 -3.97 -18.24 -1.49
CA PHE A 187 -2.73 -17.80 -2.12
C PHE A 187 -1.80 -17.13 -1.14
N LEU A 188 -2.24 -16.08 -0.45
CA LEU A 188 -1.43 -15.34 0.52
C LEU A 188 -1.78 -15.79 1.95
N GLN A 189 -1.12 -16.84 2.40
CA GLN A 189 -1.38 -17.54 3.66
C GLN A 189 -0.66 -16.88 4.83
N THR A 190 -1.30 -16.85 6.01
CA THR A 190 -0.65 -16.45 7.28
C THR A 190 0.05 -17.64 7.90
N VAL A 191 1.32 -17.45 8.26
CA VAL A 191 2.06 -18.37 9.15
C VAL A 191 2.15 -17.69 10.51
N ARG A 192 1.28 -18.13 11.43
CA ARG A 192 1.10 -17.49 12.75
C ARG A 192 2.43 -17.31 13.48
N GLY A 193 2.67 -16.11 14.01
CA GLY A 193 3.87 -15.77 14.75
C GLY A 193 5.15 -15.58 13.92
N ILE A 194 5.11 -15.83 12.59
CA ILE A 194 6.32 -15.79 11.74
C ILE A 194 6.19 -14.80 10.60
N GLY A 195 5.11 -14.86 9.80
CA GLY A 195 4.97 -14.03 8.61
C GLY A 195 3.91 -14.51 7.64
N TYR A 196 4.15 -14.31 6.36
CA TYR A 196 3.26 -14.71 5.27
C TYR A 196 3.97 -15.56 4.24
N LYS A 197 3.18 -16.36 3.53
CA LYS A 197 3.68 -17.25 2.49
C LYS A 197 2.77 -17.17 1.28
N LEU A 198 3.33 -16.95 0.11
CA LEU A 198 2.61 -17.13 -1.15
C LEU A 198 2.66 -18.62 -1.52
N ALA A 199 1.50 -19.22 -1.74
CA ALA A 199 1.41 -20.63 -2.11
C ALA A 199 2.21 -20.94 -3.38
N LYS A 200 2.82 -22.11 -3.47
CA LYS A 200 3.31 -22.64 -4.75
C LYS A 200 2.11 -22.80 -5.67
N GLU A 201 2.35 -22.77 -6.99
CA GLU A 201 1.29 -23.04 -7.97
C GLU A 201 0.48 -24.27 -7.58
N ASP A 202 -0.81 -24.25 -7.88
CA ASP A 202 -1.77 -25.22 -7.40
C ASP A 202 -1.24 -26.65 -7.30
N ALA A 203 -1.12 -27.14 -6.07
CA ALA A 203 -1.43 -28.54 -5.85
C ALA A 203 -2.94 -28.67 -6.06
N ARG A 204 -3.33 -29.22 -7.22
CA ARG A 204 -4.69 -29.68 -7.53
C ARG A 204 -5.28 -30.50 -6.39
#